data_1b27c3d75c8b7558d7c89ff516a99509
#
_entry.id   1b27c3d75c8b7558d7c89ff516a99509
#
_cell.length_a   1.000
_cell.length_b   1.000
_cell.length_c   1.000
_cell.angle_alpha   90.00
_cell.angle_beta   90.00
_cell.angle_gamma   90.00
#
_symmetry.space_group_name_H-M   'P 1'
#
loop_
_entity.id
_entity.type
_entity.pdbx_description
1 polymer ?
#
loop_
_entity_poly.entity_id
_entity_poly.type
_entity_poly.pdbx_seq_one_letter_code
_entity_poly.pdbx_strand_id
1 'polypeptide(L)'
;MSKNYKFIFFDLDRTLWDFESNSVLTFKEIFENRKLYNIFPDFDSFIKTYKIINEELWDKYRKGEISKLDLRTNRFLLTLNKFNVNDITLAENIGDDYINESPKKTEVFPFTYEILDYLKPKYNLAILTNGFKEVQTQKLKNCNLDKYFTKLICSEDTGYQKPNPKIFQYALSSLNAKKTESIMIGDDLNVDIVGANNFKIDTIYCNFINNDKSSIPTHQITSLKEIFNIL
;
A
#
# COMPACT_ATOMS: atom_id res chain seq x y z
N MET A 1 5.04 31.74 1.54
CA MET A 1 4.02 31.67 0.46
C MET A 1 3.43 30.28 0.49
N SER A 2 2.10 30.13 0.60
CA SER A 2 1.44 28.82 0.48
C SER A 2 1.72 28.25 -0.91
N LYS A 3 2.25 27.04 -0.99
CA LYS A 3 2.44 26.37 -2.28
C LYS A 3 1.08 26.08 -2.91
N ASN A 4 0.94 26.33 -4.20
CA ASN A 4 -0.29 26.10 -4.93
C ASN A 4 -0.26 24.70 -5.57
N TYR A 5 -0.62 23.69 -4.79
CA TYR A 5 -0.76 22.33 -5.30
C TYR A 5 -2.00 22.24 -6.21
N LYS A 6 -1.92 21.36 -7.20
CA LYS A 6 -3.01 21.01 -8.13
C LYS A 6 -3.21 19.49 -8.21
N PHE A 7 -2.16 18.71 -7.91
CA PHE A 7 -2.14 17.27 -8.03
C PHE A 7 -1.73 16.63 -6.71
N ILE A 8 -2.52 15.67 -6.26
CA ILE A 8 -2.23 14.89 -5.05
C ILE A 8 -2.13 13.42 -5.44
N PHE A 9 -0.97 12.83 -5.16
CA PHE A 9 -0.74 11.40 -5.31
C PHE A 9 -0.86 10.76 -3.94
N PHE A 10 -1.77 9.80 -3.80
CA PHE A 10 -1.90 8.99 -2.59
C PHE A 10 -1.30 7.61 -2.80
N ASP A 11 -0.55 7.11 -1.84
CA ASP A 11 -0.48 5.67 -1.67
C ASP A 11 -1.83 5.13 -1.19
N LEU A 12 -2.06 3.81 -1.30
CA LEU A 12 -3.33 3.21 -0.92
C LEU A 12 -3.23 2.42 0.38
N ASP A 13 -2.34 1.42 0.42
CA ASP A 13 -2.21 0.52 1.56
C ASP A 13 -1.54 1.22 2.75
N ARG A 14 -2.11 1.12 3.96
CA ARG A 14 -1.66 1.83 5.17
C ARG A 14 -1.76 3.36 5.11
N THR A 15 -2.25 3.91 3.99
CA THR A 15 -2.49 5.35 3.85
C THR A 15 -3.98 5.69 3.86
N LEU A 16 -4.76 5.06 3.01
CA LEU A 16 -6.22 5.18 2.94
C LEU A 16 -6.92 3.88 3.35
N TRP A 17 -6.43 2.76 2.83
CA TRP A 17 -6.95 1.42 3.12
C TRP A 17 -6.19 0.82 4.30
N ASP A 18 -6.92 0.43 5.37
CA ASP A 18 -6.34 -0.15 6.58
C ASP A 18 -5.84 -1.58 6.30
N PHE A 19 -4.60 -1.64 5.80
CA PHE A 19 -3.96 -2.90 5.43
C PHE A 19 -3.89 -3.88 6.58
N GLU A 20 -3.57 -3.43 7.78
CA GLU A 20 -3.37 -4.32 8.92
C GLU A 20 -4.68 -4.98 9.34
N SER A 21 -5.75 -4.20 9.51
CA SER A 21 -7.07 -4.71 9.89
C SER A 21 -7.63 -5.65 8.82
N ASN A 22 -7.60 -5.24 7.56
CA ASN A 22 -8.14 -6.05 6.45
C ASN A 22 -7.32 -7.33 6.22
N SER A 23 -6.00 -7.27 6.36
CA SER A 23 -5.12 -8.43 6.24
C SER A 23 -5.40 -9.46 7.34
N VAL A 24 -5.54 -9.01 8.59
CA VAL A 24 -5.87 -9.88 9.73
C VAL A 24 -7.24 -10.55 9.53
N LEU A 25 -8.26 -9.80 9.11
CA LEU A 25 -9.59 -10.37 8.82
C LEU A 25 -9.51 -11.45 7.74
N THR A 26 -8.80 -11.17 6.65
CA THR A 26 -8.61 -12.11 5.55
C THR A 26 -7.89 -13.38 6.01
N PHE A 27 -6.81 -13.23 6.76
CA PHE A 27 -6.05 -14.39 7.22
C PHE A 27 -6.79 -15.23 8.26
N LYS A 28 -7.64 -14.64 9.09
CA LYS A 28 -8.50 -15.43 9.99
C LYS A 28 -9.43 -16.35 9.20
N GLU A 29 -10.06 -15.84 8.16
CA GLU A 29 -10.92 -16.65 7.29
C GLU A 29 -10.14 -17.77 6.57
N ILE A 30 -8.95 -17.46 6.02
CA ILE A 30 -8.09 -18.45 5.37
C ILE A 30 -7.62 -19.51 6.37
N PHE A 31 -7.23 -19.09 7.58
CA PHE A 31 -6.75 -19.96 8.65
C PHE A 31 -7.80 -21.00 9.03
N GLU A 32 -9.05 -20.61 9.15
CA GLU A 32 -10.17 -21.51 9.44
C GLU A 32 -10.51 -22.38 8.23
N ASN A 33 -10.70 -21.77 7.04
CA ASN A 33 -11.16 -22.47 5.84
C ASN A 33 -10.14 -23.53 5.37
N ARG A 34 -8.86 -23.24 5.49
CA ARG A 34 -7.76 -24.17 5.14
C ARG A 34 -7.31 -25.06 6.30
N LYS A 35 -7.96 -24.96 7.47
CA LYS A 35 -7.65 -25.71 8.69
C LYS A 35 -6.16 -25.61 9.08
N LEU A 36 -5.62 -24.39 8.96
CA LEU A 36 -4.19 -24.13 9.21
C LEU A 36 -3.81 -24.35 10.70
N TYR A 37 -4.78 -24.43 11.59
CA TYR A 37 -4.60 -24.86 12.98
C TYR A 37 -4.05 -26.31 13.12
N ASN A 38 -4.06 -27.11 12.06
CA ASN A 38 -3.36 -28.41 12.02
C ASN A 38 -1.85 -28.29 11.78
N ILE A 39 -1.39 -27.11 11.34
CA ILE A 39 0.00 -26.82 10.99
C ILE A 39 0.62 -25.87 12.00
N PHE A 40 -0.09 -24.79 12.31
CA PHE A 40 0.38 -23.73 13.19
C PHE A 40 -0.17 -23.91 14.60
N PRO A 41 0.63 -23.62 15.66
CA PRO A 41 0.16 -23.72 17.06
C PRO A 41 -1.07 -22.84 17.32
N ASP A 42 -1.09 -21.66 16.73
CA ASP A 42 -2.16 -20.67 16.82
C ASP A 42 -2.07 -19.66 15.66
N PHE A 43 -3.11 -18.82 15.53
CA PHE A 43 -3.18 -17.78 14.51
C PHE A 43 -2.08 -16.73 14.67
N ASP A 44 -1.71 -16.37 15.90
CA ASP A 44 -0.71 -15.32 16.18
C ASP A 44 0.69 -15.76 15.73
N SER A 45 1.03 -17.04 15.93
CA SER A 45 2.26 -17.65 15.43
C SER A 45 2.34 -17.61 13.91
N PHE A 46 1.25 -17.93 13.22
CA PHE A 46 1.15 -17.84 11.77
C PHE A 46 1.36 -16.40 11.29
N ILE A 47 0.56 -15.45 11.80
CA ILE A 47 0.56 -14.07 11.31
C ILE A 47 1.88 -13.37 11.58
N LYS A 48 2.50 -13.60 12.76
CA LYS A 48 3.80 -13.05 13.12
C LYS A 48 4.89 -13.52 12.17
N THR A 49 4.94 -14.83 11.89
CA THR A 49 5.92 -15.40 10.97
C THR A 49 5.71 -14.91 9.55
N TYR A 50 4.45 -14.88 9.09
CA TYR A 50 4.10 -14.38 7.78
C TYR A 50 4.50 -12.90 7.58
N LYS A 51 4.23 -12.03 8.55
CA LYS A 51 4.56 -10.59 8.44
C LYS A 51 6.04 -10.36 8.20
N ILE A 52 6.91 -11.05 8.94
CA ILE A 52 8.37 -10.94 8.79
C ILE A 52 8.79 -11.36 7.37
N ILE A 53 8.35 -12.54 6.94
CA ILE A 53 8.72 -13.10 5.62
C ILE A 53 8.14 -12.23 4.49
N ASN A 54 6.91 -11.77 4.61
CA ASN A 54 6.27 -10.93 3.62
C ASN A 54 7.02 -9.60 3.43
N GLU A 55 7.46 -8.96 4.52
CA GLU A 55 8.23 -7.72 4.45
C GLU A 55 9.57 -7.92 3.75
N GLU A 56 10.32 -8.97 4.11
CA GLU A 56 11.59 -9.33 3.45
C GLU A 56 11.42 -9.58 1.95
N LEU A 57 10.34 -10.28 1.55
CA LEU A 57 10.10 -10.58 0.15
C LEU A 57 9.61 -9.36 -0.64
N TRP A 58 8.82 -8.48 -0.02
CA TRP A 58 8.46 -7.20 -0.63
C TRP A 58 9.70 -6.33 -0.88
N ASP A 59 10.67 -6.33 0.05
CA ASP A 59 11.92 -5.61 -0.13
C ASP A 59 12.73 -6.16 -1.32
N LYS A 60 12.85 -7.48 -1.45
CA LYS A 60 13.48 -8.14 -2.61
C LYS A 60 12.73 -7.82 -3.91
N TYR A 61 11.40 -7.84 -3.90
CA TYR A 61 10.61 -7.51 -5.07
C TYR A 61 10.80 -6.05 -5.49
N ARG A 62 10.84 -5.10 -4.54
CA ARG A 62 11.16 -3.68 -4.83
C ARG A 62 12.54 -3.49 -5.45
N LYS A 63 13.51 -4.34 -5.10
CA LYS A 63 14.86 -4.34 -5.68
C LYS A 63 14.93 -5.07 -7.03
N GLY A 64 13.86 -5.72 -7.46
CA GLY A 64 13.83 -6.53 -8.69
C GLY A 64 14.57 -7.88 -8.58
N GLU A 65 14.83 -8.34 -7.35
CA GLU A 65 15.55 -9.60 -7.08
C GLU A 65 14.65 -10.83 -7.24
N ILE A 66 13.34 -10.66 -7.13
CA ILE A 66 12.33 -11.72 -7.30
C ILE A 66 11.18 -11.24 -8.19
N SER A 67 10.50 -12.18 -8.84
CA SER A 67 9.31 -11.90 -9.65
C SER A 67 8.05 -11.71 -8.79
N LYS A 68 6.97 -11.17 -9.42
CA LYS A 68 5.63 -11.10 -8.81
C LYS A 68 5.13 -12.48 -8.40
N LEU A 69 5.38 -13.50 -9.23
CA LEU A 69 4.96 -14.87 -8.93
C LEU A 69 5.72 -15.43 -7.73
N ASP A 70 7.04 -15.19 -7.66
CA ASP A 70 7.84 -15.61 -6.51
C ASP A 70 7.36 -14.96 -5.22
N LEU A 71 7.10 -13.65 -5.25
CA LEU A 71 6.55 -12.94 -4.09
C LEU A 71 5.21 -13.54 -3.65
N ARG A 72 4.31 -13.80 -4.62
CA ARG A 72 2.96 -14.32 -4.35
C ARG A 72 2.98 -15.67 -3.66
N THR A 73 3.81 -16.61 -4.13
CA THR A 73 3.88 -17.98 -3.62
C THR A 73 4.83 -18.09 -2.43
N ASN A 74 6.05 -17.56 -2.54
CA ASN A 74 7.11 -17.82 -1.56
C ASN A 74 6.82 -17.24 -0.19
N ARG A 75 6.06 -16.14 -0.06
CA ARG A 75 5.69 -15.60 1.26
C ARG A 75 4.89 -16.62 2.09
N PHE A 76 4.10 -17.48 1.46
CA PHE A 76 3.36 -18.54 2.12
C PHE A 76 4.20 -19.82 2.25
N LEU A 77 4.92 -20.21 1.21
CA LEU A 77 5.79 -21.40 1.26
C LEU A 77 6.87 -21.28 2.35
N LEU A 78 7.53 -20.13 2.43
CA LEU A 78 8.55 -19.91 3.46
C LEU A 78 7.92 -19.82 4.86
N THR A 79 6.69 -19.31 4.98
CA THR A 79 5.95 -19.33 6.25
C THR A 79 5.65 -20.77 6.68
N LEU A 80 5.14 -21.61 5.79
CA LEU A 80 4.90 -23.03 6.02
C LEU A 80 6.18 -23.77 6.40
N ASN A 81 7.28 -23.51 5.70
CA ASN A 81 8.60 -24.14 5.95
C ASN A 81 9.12 -23.86 7.37
N LYS A 82 8.80 -22.71 7.98
CA LYS A 82 9.15 -22.42 9.38
C LYS A 82 8.48 -23.35 10.38
N PHE A 83 7.43 -24.05 9.96
CA PHE A 83 6.69 -25.04 10.75
C PHE A 83 6.84 -26.47 10.18
N ASN A 84 7.94 -26.71 9.44
CA ASN A 84 8.31 -28.01 8.85
C ASN A 84 7.32 -28.55 7.81
N VAL A 85 6.52 -27.68 7.17
CA VAL A 85 5.62 -28.03 6.08
C VAL A 85 6.15 -27.47 4.77
N ASN A 86 6.58 -28.36 3.86
CA ASN A 86 7.05 -27.99 2.52
C ASN A 86 6.01 -28.41 1.48
N ASP A 87 4.94 -27.61 1.38
CA ASP A 87 3.80 -27.84 0.48
C ASP A 87 3.58 -26.61 -0.41
N ILE A 88 4.09 -26.69 -1.63
CA ILE A 88 3.97 -25.59 -2.61
C ILE A 88 2.51 -25.40 -3.06
N THR A 89 1.75 -26.48 -3.19
CA THR A 89 0.34 -26.42 -3.61
C THR A 89 -0.51 -25.72 -2.56
N LEU A 90 -0.26 -26.04 -1.28
CA LEU A 90 -0.94 -25.33 -0.18
C LEU A 90 -0.54 -23.84 -0.16
N ALA A 91 0.74 -23.52 -0.37
CA ALA A 91 1.21 -22.14 -0.42
C ALA A 91 0.55 -21.35 -1.57
N GLU A 92 0.44 -21.93 -2.76
CA GLU A 92 -0.25 -21.34 -3.91
C GLU A 92 -1.74 -21.12 -3.60
N ASN A 93 -2.41 -22.12 -3.05
CA ASN A 93 -3.81 -22.01 -2.65
C ASN A 93 -4.06 -20.90 -1.62
N ILE A 94 -3.20 -20.77 -0.60
CA ILE A 94 -3.29 -19.67 0.38
C ILE A 94 -3.07 -18.32 -0.32
N GLY A 95 -2.12 -18.27 -1.25
CA GLY A 95 -1.82 -17.07 -2.05
C GLY A 95 -3.00 -16.64 -2.91
N ASP A 96 -3.70 -17.59 -3.54
CA ASP A 96 -4.88 -17.37 -4.35
C ASP A 96 -6.05 -16.87 -3.49
N ASP A 97 -6.32 -17.53 -2.37
CA ASP A 97 -7.33 -17.08 -1.43
C ASP A 97 -7.06 -15.66 -0.96
N TYR A 98 -5.82 -15.34 -0.59
CA TYR A 98 -5.47 -14.01 -0.11
C TYR A 98 -5.70 -12.92 -1.17
N ILE A 99 -5.33 -13.17 -2.42
CA ILE A 99 -5.54 -12.20 -3.52
C ILE A 99 -7.02 -12.03 -3.84
N ASN A 100 -7.80 -13.09 -3.71
CA ASN A 100 -9.24 -13.06 -4.02
C ASN A 100 -10.07 -12.48 -2.86
N GLU A 101 -9.69 -12.71 -1.61
CA GLU A 101 -10.51 -12.34 -0.44
C GLU A 101 -10.08 -11.00 0.19
N SER A 102 -8.77 -10.67 0.18
CA SER A 102 -8.28 -9.43 0.76
C SER A 102 -8.92 -8.17 0.15
N PRO A 103 -9.07 -8.04 -1.17
CA PRO A 103 -9.71 -6.86 -1.76
C PRO A 103 -11.19 -6.68 -1.41
N LYS A 104 -11.85 -7.71 -0.89
CA LYS A 104 -13.26 -7.65 -0.47
C LYS A 104 -13.43 -7.00 0.90
N LYS A 105 -12.35 -6.85 1.68
CA LYS A 105 -12.36 -6.15 2.96
C LYS A 105 -12.34 -4.64 2.72
N THR A 106 -13.09 -3.90 3.51
CA THR A 106 -13.43 -2.49 3.21
C THR A 106 -13.05 -1.51 4.32
N GLU A 107 -12.29 -1.96 5.32
CA GLU A 107 -11.80 -1.08 6.37
C GLU A 107 -10.85 -0.04 5.78
N VAL A 108 -11.13 1.24 6.05
CA VAL A 108 -10.30 2.38 5.68
C VAL A 108 -9.91 3.16 6.92
N PHE A 109 -8.83 3.93 6.85
CA PHE A 109 -8.45 4.79 7.95
C PHE A 109 -9.52 5.85 8.26
N PRO A 110 -9.67 6.25 9.53
CA PRO A 110 -10.61 7.32 9.90
C PRO A 110 -10.37 8.59 9.10
N PHE A 111 -11.43 9.27 8.70
CA PHE A 111 -11.46 10.48 7.88
C PHE A 111 -11.10 10.28 6.39
N THR A 112 -10.93 9.05 5.91
CA THR A 112 -10.62 8.79 4.48
C THR A 112 -11.66 9.43 3.56
N TYR A 113 -12.94 9.20 3.79
CA TYR A 113 -13.99 9.72 2.91
C TYR A 113 -14.14 11.23 3.04
N GLU A 114 -14.11 11.76 4.26
CA GLU A 114 -14.24 13.18 4.54
C GLU A 114 -13.12 14.00 3.89
N ILE A 115 -11.88 13.49 3.94
CA ILE A 115 -10.74 14.14 3.29
C ILE A 115 -10.86 14.08 1.76
N LEU A 116 -11.25 12.93 1.22
CA LEU A 116 -11.39 12.78 -0.23
C LEU A 116 -12.53 13.65 -0.78
N ASP A 117 -13.65 13.76 -0.06
CA ASP A 117 -14.75 14.67 -0.41
C ASP A 117 -14.32 16.14 -0.39
N TYR A 118 -13.47 16.52 0.57
CA TYR A 118 -12.92 17.87 0.69
C TYR A 118 -11.91 18.20 -0.42
N LEU A 119 -11.05 17.24 -0.77
CA LEU A 119 -9.96 17.47 -1.72
C LEU A 119 -10.41 17.37 -3.19
N LYS A 120 -11.31 16.44 -3.51
CA LYS A 120 -11.72 16.15 -4.91
C LYS A 120 -12.20 17.38 -5.69
N PRO A 121 -12.97 18.34 -5.13
CA PRO A 121 -13.40 19.54 -5.86
C PRO A 121 -12.26 20.52 -6.18
N LYS A 122 -11.12 20.41 -5.47
CA LYS A 122 -10.03 21.37 -5.51
C LYS A 122 -8.79 20.87 -6.23
N TYR A 123 -8.57 19.56 -6.21
CA TYR A 123 -7.33 18.92 -6.67
C TYR A 123 -7.61 17.75 -7.60
N ASN A 124 -6.65 17.46 -8.46
CA ASN A 124 -6.63 16.24 -9.25
C ASN A 124 -5.99 15.13 -8.39
N LEU A 125 -6.79 14.15 -8.00
CA LEU A 125 -6.35 13.06 -7.13
C LEU A 125 -5.99 11.83 -7.96
N ALA A 126 -4.87 11.18 -7.62
CA ALA A 126 -4.46 9.91 -8.21
C ALA A 126 -3.87 8.96 -7.16
N ILE A 127 -4.01 7.66 -7.38
CA ILE A 127 -3.30 6.65 -6.61
C ILE A 127 -1.96 6.36 -7.27
N LEU A 128 -0.90 6.24 -6.45
CA LEU A 128 0.44 5.81 -6.86
C LEU A 128 0.94 4.72 -5.90
N THR A 129 0.87 3.46 -6.32
CA THR A 129 1.07 2.30 -5.44
C THR A 129 2.04 1.27 -6.03
N ASN A 130 2.73 0.54 -5.14
CA ASN A 130 3.51 -0.65 -5.50
C ASN A 130 2.67 -1.95 -5.49
N GLY A 131 1.41 -1.87 -5.06
CA GLY A 131 0.50 -3.02 -5.04
C GLY A 131 0.12 -3.50 -6.44
N PHE A 132 -0.32 -4.74 -6.52
CA PHE A 132 -0.71 -5.38 -7.78
C PHE A 132 -1.99 -4.75 -8.35
N LYS A 133 -1.97 -4.45 -9.63
CA LYS A 133 -3.02 -3.65 -10.30
C LYS A 133 -4.41 -4.25 -10.14
N GLU A 134 -4.54 -5.56 -10.31
CA GLU A 134 -5.82 -6.26 -10.15
C GLU A 134 -6.37 -6.15 -8.73
N VAL A 135 -5.49 -6.26 -7.72
CA VAL A 135 -5.85 -6.16 -6.30
C VAL A 135 -6.26 -4.73 -5.95
N GLN A 136 -5.45 -3.74 -6.33
CA GLN A 136 -5.71 -2.33 -6.02
C GLN A 136 -6.98 -1.83 -6.71
N THR A 137 -7.24 -2.27 -7.96
CA THR A 137 -8.49 -1.94 -8.67
C THR A 137 -9.72 -2.44 -7.91
N GLN A 138 -9.66 -3.66 -7.38
CA GLN A 138 -10.78 -4.24 -6.62
C GLN A 138 -10.96 -3.55 -5.27
N LYS A 139 -9.88 -3.25 -4.54
CA LYS A 139 -9.93 -2.50 -3.27
C LYS A 139 -10.64 -1.16 -3.46
N LEU A 140 -10.21 -0.38 -4.46
CA LEU A 140 -10.83 0.93 -4.74
C LEU A 140 -12.33 0.81 -5.01
N LYS A 141 -12.74 -0.16 -5.84
CA LYS A 141 -14.16 -0.38 -6.17
C LYS A 141 -14.96 -0.82 -4.95
N ASN A 142 -14.46 -1.81 -4.20
CA ASN A 142 -15.19 -2.37 -3.06
C ASN A 142 -15.33 -1.36 -1.90
N CYS A 143 -14.38 -0.43 -1.76
CA CYS A 143 -14.46 0.68 -0.82
C CYS A 143 -15.16 1.93 -1.38
N ASN A 144 -15.70 1.92 -2.61
CA ASN A 144 -16.25 3.10 -3.29
C ASN A 144 -15.26 4.28 -3.34
N LEU A 145 -13.97 4.00 -3.42
CA LEU A 145 -12.90 5.00 -3.50
C LEU A 145 -12.55 5.37 -4.95
N ASP A 146 -12.85 4.51 -5.92
CA ASP A 146 -12.54 4.70 -7.34
C ASP A 146 -13.11 6.02 -7.90
N LYS A 147 -14.26 6.45 -7.42
CA LYS A 147 -14.92 7.71 -7.82
C LYS A 147 -14.10 8.97 -7.50
N TYR A 148 -13.14 8.91 -6.57
CA TYR A 148 -12.34 10.08 -6.16
C TYR A 148 -11.13 10.32 -7.05
N PHE A 149 -10.59 9.27 -7.65
CA PHE A 149 -9.32 9.30 -8.33
C PHE A 149 -9.48 9.35 -9.85
N THR A 150 -8.76 10.26 -10.47
CA THR A 150 -8.71 10.36 -11.94
C THR A 150 -7.85 9.26 -12.54
N LYS A 151 -6.92 8.69 -11.75
CA LYS A 151 -6.02 7.62 -12.21
C LYS A 151 -5.56 6.73 -11.07
N LEU A 152 -5.47 5.43 -11.35
CA LEU A 152 -4.74 4.45 -10.58
C LEU A 152 -3.43 4.14 -11.33
N ILE A 153 -2.30 4.39 -10.68
CA ILE A 153 -0.96 4.14 -11.21
C ILE A 153 -0.29 3.09 -10.33
N CYS A 154 -0.08 1.92 -10.91
CA CYS A 154 0.61 0.81 -10.25
C CYS A 154 2.04 0.69 -10.79
N SER A 155 2.93 0.11 -9.98
CA SER A 155 4.30 -0.19 -10.42
C SER A 155 4.36 -1.02 -11.71
N GLU A 156 3.37 -1.88 -11.93
CA GLU A 156 3.24 -2.70 -13.14
C GLU A 156 3.03 -1.85 -14.41
N ASP A 157 2.44 -0.66 -14.31
CA ASP A 157 2.24 0.23 -15.48
C ASP A 157 3.57 0.78 -16.02
N THR A 158 4.61 0.77 -15.20
CA THR A 158 5.90 1.38 -15.52
C THR A 158 7.05 0.39 -15.57
N GLY A 159 6.90 -0.78 -14.95
CA GLY A 159 7.99 -1.72 -14.66
C GLY A 159 8.94 -1.23 -13.56
N TYR A 160 8.61 -0.12 -12.87
CA TYR A 160 9.40 0.44 -11.77
C TYR A 160 8.54 0.65 -10.53
N GLN A 161 9.11 0.36 -9.35
CA GLN A 161 8.47 0.52 -8.07
C GLN A 161 8.96 1.79 -7.35
N LYS A 162 8.12 2.42 -6.51
CA LYS A 162 8.59 3.39 -5.53
C LYS A 162 9.69 2.72 -4.68
N PRO A 163 10.82 3.36 -4.36
CA PRO A 163 11.15 4.78 -4.55
C PRO A 163 11.86 5.12 -5.87
N ASN A 164 11.85 4.26 -6.91
CA ASN A 164 12.53 4.56 -8.18
C ASN A 164 11.95 5.83 -8.82
N PRO A 165 12.80 6.80 -9.24
CA PRO A 165 12.33 8.07 -9.79
C PRO A 165 11.49 7.93 -11.07
N LYS A 166 11.62 6.83 -11.80
CA LYS A 166 10.86 6.60 -13.05
C LYS A 166 9.37 6.43 -12.82
N ILE A 167 8.94 5.87 -11.68
CA ILE A 167 7.52 5.77 -11.37
C ILE A 167 6.91 7.15 -11.09
N PHE A 168 7.62 8.02 -10.38
CA PHE A 168 7.17 9.41 -10.15
C PHE A 168 7.15 10.23 -11.43
N GLN A 169 8.15 10.03 -12.31
CA GLN A 169 8.16 10.66 -13.64
C GLN A 169 6.95 10.24 -14.47
N TYR A 170 6.64 8.94 -14.51
CA TYR A 170 5.47 8.43 -15.20
C TYR A 170 4.18 9.00 -14.61
N ALA A 171 4.07 9.03 -13.28
CA ALA A 171 2.90 9.57 -12.59
C ALA A 171 2.63 11.02 -13.00
N LEU A 172 3.64 11.88 -12.95
CA LEU A 172 3.52 13.28 -13.38
C LEU A 172 3.15 13.39 -14.86
N SER A 173 3.87 12.67 -15.74
CA SER A 173 3.63 12.72 -17.19
C SER A 173 2.22 12.26 -17.55
N SER A 174 1.72 11.23 -16.87
CA SER A 174 0.40 10.64 -17.13
C SER A 174 -0.78 11.55 -16.81
N LEU A 175 -0.55 12.59 -16.01
CA LEU A 175 -1.53 13.61 -15.61
C LEU A 175 -1.16 15.01 -16.11
N ASN A 176 -0.10 15.14 -16.90
CA ASN A 176 0.47 16.44 -17.31
C ASN A 176 0.76 17.35 -16.12
N ALA A 177 1.22 16.76 -15.00
CA ALA A 177 1.49 17.44 -13.75
C ALA A 177 2.92 17.95 -13.66
N LYS A 178 3.13 19.04 -12.90
CA LYS A 178 4.46 19.55 -12.58
C LYS A 178 4.84 19.17 -11.14
N LYS A 179 6.14 18.92 -10.91
CA LYS A 179 6.66 18.61 -9.58
C LYS A 179 6.30 19.66 -8.53
N THR A 180 6.42 20.94 -8.89
CA THR A 180 6.16 22.08 -8.00
C THR A 180 4.69 22.29 -7.67
N GLU A 181 3.77 21.64 -8.38
CA GLU A 181 2.32 21.69 -8.20
C GLU A 181 1.78 20.37 -7.67
N SER A 182 2.66 19.45 -7.25
CA SER A 182 2.31 18.07 -6.84
C SER A 182 2.76 17.79 -5.42
N ILE A 183 2.01 16.94 -4.73
CA ILE A 183 2.35 16.42 -3.41
C ILE A 183 2.05 14.93 -3.34
N MET A 184 2.95 14.15 -2.69
CA MET A 184 2.78 12.72 -2.41
C MET A 184 2.36 12.54 -0.96
N ILE A 185 1.35 11.72 -0.72
CA ILE A 185 0.83 11.36 0.61
C ILE A 185 0.97 9.85 0.75
N GLY A 186 1.72 9.38 1.76
CA GLY A 186 1.98 7.96 1.97
C GLY A 186 2.50 7.66 3.38
N ASP A 187 2.54 6.37 3.72
CA ASP A 187 2.93 5.85 5.04
C ASP A 187 4.35 5.30 5.10
N ASP A 188 4.96 4.98 3.97
CA ASP A 188 6.33 4.44 3.95
C ASP A 188 7.35 5.56 3.79
N LEU A 189 8.13 5.78 4.87
CA LEU A 189 9.14 6.85 4.88
C LEU A 189 10.19 6.69 3.77
N ASN A 190 10.62 5.47 3.47
CA ASN A 190 11.67 5.21 2.49
C ASN A 190 11.13 5.12 1.06
N VAL A 191 9.98 4.54 0.90
CA VAL A 191 9.37 4.23 -0.41
C VAL A 191 8.62 5.44 -0.97
N ASP A 192 7.72 6.02 -0.18
CA ASP A 192 6.87 7.14 -0.60
C ASP A 192 7.58 8.48 -0.42
N ILE A 193 8.07 8.72 0.80
CA ILE A 193 8.50 10.06 1.22
C ILE A 193 9.90 10.37 0.68
N VAL A 194 10.89 9.52 0.98
CA VAL A 194 12.25 9.69 0.45
C VAL A 194 12.25 9.61 -1.07
N GLY A 195 11.47 8.69 -1.65
CA GLY A 195 11.33 8.55 -3.10
C GLY A 195 10.81 9.83 -3.77
N ALA A 196 9.70 10.39 -3.27
CA ALA A 196 9.12 11.62 -3.80
C ALA A 196 10.02 12.85 -3.57
N ASN A 197 10.60 12.99 -2.36
CA ASN A 197 11.51 14.09 -2.03
C ASN A 197 12.77 14.10 -2.91
N ASN A 198 13.36 12.93 -3.16
CA ASN A 198 14.49 12.80 -4.08
C ASN A 198 14.13 13.23 -5.50
N PHE A 199 12.86 13.00 -5.88
CA PHE A 199 12.33 13.43 -7.17
C PHE A 199 11.83 14.89 -7.15
N LYS A 200 11.96 15.62 -6.04
CA LYS A 200 11.54 17.02 -5.83
C LYS A 200 10.03 17.22 -5.89
N ILE A 201 9.28 16.28 -5.37
CA ILE A 201 7.85 16.38 -5.06
C ILE A 201 7.72 16.53 -3.55
N ASP A 202 6.89 17.48 -3.10
CA ASP A 202 6.60 17.65 -1.68
C ASP A 202 5.83 16.43 -1.13
N THR A 203 5.86 16.26 0.20
CA THR A 203 5.34 15.05 0.83
C THR A 203 4.53 15.32 2.10
N ILE A 204 3.51 14.50 2.33
CA ILE A 204 2.85 14.34 3.64
C ILE A 204 3.10 12.90 4.09
N TYR A 205 3.80 12.73 5.19
CA TYR A 205 4.05 11.44 5.80
C TYR A 205 2.93 11.06 6.76
N CYS A 206 2.21 9.99 6.45
CA CYS A 206 1.16 9.41 7.30
C CYS A 206 1.77 8.49 8.35
N ASN A 207 2.17 9.03 9.49
CA ASN A 207 2.79 8.28 10.58
C ASN A 207 1.75 7.91 11.64
N PHE A 208 0.84 6.99 11.31
CA PHE A 208 -0.28 6.62 12.18
C PHE A 208 0.10 5.68 13.34
N ILE A 209 1.25 5.01 13.24
CA ILE A 209 1.67 3.97 14.19
C ILE A 209 2.82 4.44 15.08
N ASN A 210 3.83 5.05 14.48
CA ASN A 210 5.03 5.47 15.17
C ASN A 210 4.99 6.99 15.37
N ASN A 211 4.84 7.46 16.60
CA ASN A 211 4.81 8.91 16.87
C ASN A 211 6.20 9.59 16.76
N ASP A 212 7.16 8.96 16.11
CA ASP A 212 8.50 9.51 15.93
C ASP A 212 8.48 10.66 14.93
N LYS A 213 9.10 11.78 15.29
CA LYS A 213 9.21 12.93 14.39
C LYS A 213 10.32 12.69 13.37
N SER A 214 9.99 12.88 12.10
CA SER A 214 10.96 12.89 11.01
C SER A 214 11.08 14.29 10.41
N SER A 215 12.29 14.74 10.13
CA SER A 215 12.56 16.00 9.41
C SER A 215 12.60 15.83 7.89
N ILE A 216 12.38 14.61 7.39
CA ILE A 216 12.46 14.28 5.96
C ILE A 216 11.24 14.77 5.18
N PRO A 217 9.98 14.53 5.62
CA PRO A 217 8.79 14.97 4.88
C PRO A 217 8.58 16.48 4.94
N THR A 218 7.86 17.02 3.95
CA THR A 218 7.40 18.42 3.99
C THR A 218 6.41 18.63 5.14
N HIS A 219 5.52 17.67 5.36
CA HIS A 219 4.59 17.61 6.49
C HIS A 219 4.52 16.17 7.01
N GLN A 220 4.28 16.03 8.32
CA GLN A 220 3.99 14.75 8.96
C GLN A 220 2.68 14.86 9.73
N ILE A 221 1.85 13.83 9.59
CA ILE A 221 0.54 13.75 10.25
C ILE A 221 0.41 12.40 10.97
N THR A 222 -0.40 12.39 12.02
CA THR A 222 -0.79 11.19 12.77
C THR A 222 -2.25 10.79 12.54
N SER A 223 -2.99 11.64 11.84
CA SER A 223 -4.37 11.41 11.42
C SER A 223 -4.63 12.09 10.09
N LEU A 224 -5.41 11.46 9.20
CA LEU A 224 -5.84 12.06 7.93
C LEU A 224 -6.60 13.38 8.14
N LYS A 225 -7.25 13.56 9.30
CA LYS A 225 -7.93 14.82 9.65
C LYS A 225 -7.02 16.05 9.58
N GLU A 226 -5.73 15.88 9.83
CA GLU A 226 -4.76 16.99 9.82
C GLU A 226 -4.54 17.59 8.42
N ILE A 227 -4.87 16.83 7.37
CA ILE A 227 -4.79 17.31 5.98
C ILE A 227 -5.65 18.54 5.74
N PHE A 228 -6.80 18.70 6.43
CA PHE A 228 -7.64 19.90 6.35
C PHE A 228 -6.91 21.21 6.70
N ASN A 229 -5.84 21.13 7.48
CA ASN A 229 -5.04 22.30 7.87
C ASN A 229 -3.83 22.54 6.97
N ILE A 230 -3.53 21.60 6.05
CA ILE A 230 -2.35 21.63 5.17
C ILE A 230 -2.76 21.99 3.75
N LEU A 231 -3.90 21.44 3.29
CA LEU A 231 -4.47 21.53 1.95
C LEU A 231 -5.90 22.10 2.01
#